data_e3f7e387c3de96de2bcca31b21c1c185
#
_entry.id   e3f7e387c3de96de2bcca31b21c1c185
#
_cell.length_a   1.000
_cell.length_b   1.000
_cell.length_c   1.000
_cell.angle_alpha   90.00
_cell.angle_beta   90.00
_cell.angle_gamma   90.00
#
_symmetry.space_group_name_H-M   'P 1'
#
loop_
_entity.id
_entity.type
_entity.pdbx_description
1 polymer ?
#
loop_
_entity_poly.entity_id
_entity_poly.type
_entity_poly.pdbx_seq_one_letter_code
_entity_poly.pdbx_strand_id
1 'polypeptide(L)'
;PSFLKPAKILSESPLFDFELIEAAPLGKSSFLQFFHHGMKNIKNIFRNLEKKLKQASWFEPDWEIYNRGEYLQLYKANWHNENQGGIHFETYIEAPQIKEKAFPICMHAEDDCPSQQLFMQKFLEIEGDRIRQWKGYRTVGKGYTICQRSMPLNFKNLEQRLYEELNQLRKLEPGVELALRSL
;
A
#
# COMPACT_ATOMS: atom_id res chain seq x y z
N PRO A 1 10.11 -12.39 55.86
CA PRO A 1 10.56 -11.73 54.67
C PRO A 1 9.65 -12.13 53.51
N SER A 2 8.77 -11.22 53.13
CA SER A 2 7.79 -11.40 52.08
C SER A 2 8.40 -11.05 50.71
N PHE A 3 8.45 -12.02 49.84
CA PHE A 3 8.85 -11.81 48.42
C PHE A 3 7.69 -11.20 47.65
N LEU A 4 7.84 -9.94 47.23
CA LEU A 4 7.00 -9.30 46.26
C LEU A 4 7.25 -9.90 44.85
N LYS A 5 6.24 -10.50 44.23
CA LYS A 5 6.28 -10.92 42.84
C LYS A 5 6.15 -9.68 41.94
N PRO A 6 6.94 -9.55 40.85
CA PRO A 6 6.78 -8.45 39.93
C PRO A 6 5.45 -8.59 39.12
N ALA A 7 4.75 -7.48 39.01
CA ALA A 7 3.53 -7.39 38.22
C ALA A 7 3.84 -7.61 36.75
N LYS A 8 3.15 -8.56 36.15
CA LYS A 8 3.18 -8.87 34.72
C LYS A 8 2.46 -7.74 33.97
N ILE A 9 3.22 -6.89 33.29
CA ILE A 9 2.66 -5.87 32.40
C ILE A 9 2.09 -6.60 31.19
N LEU A 10 0.78 -6.76 31.17
CA LEU A 10 0.03 -7.20 29.99
C LEU A 10 -0.08 -6.01 29.02
N SER A 11 0.81 -5.95 28.05
CA SER A 11 0.65 -5.09 26.87
C SER A 11 -0.10 -5.87 25.78
N GLU A 12 -1.35 -6.21 26.03
CA GLU A 12 -2.26 -6.65 24.97
C GLU A 12 -3.09 -5.44 24.52
N SER A 13 -2.72 -4.86 23.38
CA SER A 13 -3.63 -3.98 22.64
C SER A 13 -4.84 -4.81 22.26
N PRO A 14 -6.07 -4.35 22.52
CA PRO A 14 -7.26 -5.09 22.13
C PRO A 14 -7.29 -5.24 20.61
N LEU A 15 -7.09 -6.46 20.13
CA LEU A 15 -7.38 -6.88 18.76
C LEU A 15 -8.88 -6.73 18.58
N PHE A 16 -9.31 -5.68 17.85
CA PHE A 16 -10.70 -5.52 17.48
C PHE A 16 -11.08 -6.58 16.45
N ASP A 17 -11.95 -7.49 16.85
CA ASP A 17 -12.55 -8.49 15.98
C ASP A 17 -13.63 -7.82 15.13
N PHE A 18 -13.35 -7.65 13.83
CA PHE A 18 -14.27 -7.05 12.85
C PHE A 18 -15.51 -7.95 12.60
N GLU A 19 -15.44 -9.23 12.98
CA GLU A 19 -16.55 -10.18 12.83
C GLU A 19 -17.77 -9.85 13.73
N LEU A 20 -17.58 -9.06 14.79
CA LEU A 20 -18.67 -8.68 15.71
C LEU A 20 -19.63 -7.59 15.15
N ILE A 21 -19.37 -7.05 13.95
CA ILE A 21 -20.12 -5.90 13.41
C ILE A 21 -21.34 -6.30 12.60
N GLU A 22 -21.40 -7.52 12.10
CA GLU A 22 -22.55 -7.99 11.30
C GLU A 22 -23.83 -8.25 12.12
N ALA A 23 -23.77 -8.25 13.45
CA ALA A 23 -24.87 -8.75 14.29
C ALA A 23 -25.71 -7.67 15.04
N ALA A 24 -25.35 -6.37 14.98
CA ALA A 24 -26.13 -5.36 15.70
C ALA A 24 -26.44 -4.14 14.82
N PRO A 25 -27.69 -3.60 14.87
CA PRO A 25 -28.00 -2.30 14.28
C PRO A 25 -27.34 -1.22 15.14
N LEU A 26 -26.10 -0.88 14.81
CA LEU A 26 -25.36 0.20 15.45
C LEU A 26 -26.06 1.52 15.12
N GLY A 27 -26.46 2.30 16.14
CA GLY A 27 -26.95 3.66 15.97
C GLY A 27 -25.89 4.52 15.26
N LYS A 28 -26.32 5.58 14.55
CA LYS A 28 -25.42 6.46 13.77
C LYS A 28 -24.19 6.93 14.56
N SER A 29 -24.30 7.15 15.86
CA SER A 29 -23.21 7.57 16.74
C SER A 29 -22.13 6.47 16.90
N SER A 30 -22.54 5.22 17.07
CA SER A 30 -21.63 4.08 17.25
C SER A 30 -20.88 3.76 15.96
N PHE A 31 -21.53 3.89 14.79
CA PHE A 31 -20.89 3.72 13.48
C PHE A 31 -19.82 4.79 13.25
N LEU A 32 -20.09 6.05 13.56
CA LEU A 32 -19.13 7.15 13.42
C LEU A 32 -17.89 6.98 14.33
N GLN A 33 -18.11 6.55 15.58
CA GLN A 33 -17.00 6.27 16.50
C GLN A 33 -16.13 5.11 16.01
N PHE A 34 -16.76 4.06 15.52
CA PHE A 34 -16.09 2.90 14.96
C PHE A 34 -15.27 3.28 13.71
N PHE A 35 -15.85 4.03 12.78
CA PHE A 35 -15.18 4.51 11.58
C PHE A 35 -13.96 5.38 11.93
N HIS A 36 -14.14 6.31 12.89
CA HIS A 36 -13.06 7.18 13.36
C HIS A 36 -11.91 6.39 13.99
N HIS A 37 -12.21 5.36 14.77
CA HIS A 37 -11.21 4.49 15.39
C HIS A 37 -10.48 3.66 14.32
N GLY A 38 -11.20 3.12 13.34
CA GLY A 38 -10.63 2.38 12.21
C GLY A 38 -9.67 3.24 11.39
N MET A 39 -10.05 4.47 11.06
CA MET A 39 -9.20 5.41 10.32
C MET A 39 -7.93 5.79 11.11
N LYS A 40 -8.03 5.99 12.43
CA LYS A 40 -6.87 6.24 13.28
C LYS A 40 -5.89 5.05 13.26
N ASN A 41 -6.42 3.83 13.28
CA ASN A 41 -5.61 2.61 13.20
C ASN A 41 -4.91 2.50 11.83
N ILE A 42 -5.61 2.77 10.72
CA ILE A 42 -5.04 2.80 9.38
C ILE A 42 -3.87 3.78 9.31
N LYS A 43 -4.04 5.01 9.81
CA LYS A 43 -2.96 6.02 9.84
C LYS A 43 -1.72 5.54 10.60
N ASN A 44 -1.90 4.83 11.70
CA ASN A 44 -0.79 4.26 12.44
C ASN A 44 -0.09 3.13 11.65
N ILE A 45 -0.87 2.26 10.99
CA ILE A 45 -0.34 1.19 10.14
C ILE A 45 0.51 1.78 9.01
N PHE A 46 0.01 2.79 8.29
CA PHE A 46 0.75 3.42 7.19
C PHE A 46 2.01 4.16 7.68
N ARG A 47 1.97 4.78 8.85
CA ARG A 47 3.17 5.38 9.48
C ARG A 47 4.23 4.35 9.83
N ASN A 48 3.82 3.19 10.37
CA ASN A 48 4.73 2.12 10.69
C ASN A 48 5.29 1.45 9.43
N LEU A 49 4.43 1.26 8.41
CA LEU A 49 4.82 0.76 7.10
C LEU A 49 5.90 1.64 6.46
N GLU A 50 5.74 2.96 6.46
CA GLU A 50 6.75 3.89 5.97
C GLU A 50 8.09 3.71 6.69
N LYS A 51 8.08 3.66 8.03
CA LYS A 51 9.30 3.41 8.81
C LYS A 51 9.96 2.10 8.41
N LYS A 52 9.17 1.05 8.25
CA LYS A 52 9.65 -0.28 7.89
C LYS A 52 10.24 -0.32 6.48
N LEU A 53 9.61 0.35 5.52
CA LEU A 53 10.13 0.49 4.15
C LEU A 53 11.48 1.22 4.15
N LYS A 54 11.60 2.34 4.87
CA LYS A 54 12.84 3.11 5.00
C LYS A 54 13.98 2.36 5.69
N GLN A 55 13.69 1.28 6.44
CA GLN A 55 14.67 0.41 7.08
C GLN A 55 15.05 -0.80 6.22
N ALA A 56 14.39 -1.01 5.11
CA ALA A 56 14.68 -2.14 4.23
C ALA A 56 16.05 -1.96 3.56
N SER A 57 16.81 -3.05 3.43
CA SER A 57 18.17 -3.03 2.86
C SER A 57 18.25 -2.54 1.41
N TRP A 58 17.14 -2.54 0.71
CA TRP A 58 17.03 -2.05 -0.68
C TRP A 58 16.58 -0.59 -0.78
N PHE A 59 16.16 0.04 0.34
CA PHE A 59 15.71 1.43 0.35
C PHE A 59 16.95 2.36 0.30
N GLU A 60 17.41 2.63 -0.91
CA GLU A 60 18.53 3.52 -1.20
C GLU A 60 18.10 5.00 -1.16
N PRO A 61 19.04 5.96 -1.14
CA PRO A 61 18.72 7.40 -1.00
C PRO A 61 17.84 7.99 -2.11
N ASP A 62 17.72 7.33 -3.27
CA ASP A 62 16.89 7.76 -4.39
C ASP A 62 15.45 7.24 -4.31
N TRP A 63 15.13 6.38 -3.34
CA TRP A 63 13.75 5.98 -3.04
C TRP A 63 13.06 7.01 -2.17
N GLU A 64 11.84 7.33 -2.53
CA GLU A 64 10.98 8.27 -1.82
C GLU A 64 9.64 7.65 -1.45
N ILE A 65 9.03 8.16 -0.39
CA ILE A 65 7.69 7.79 0.07
C ILE A 65 6.87 9.05 0.27
N TYR A 66 5.71 9.09 -0.38
CA TYR A 66 4.65 10.02 -0.05
C TYR A 66 3.57 9.31 0.76
N ASN A 67 3.26 9.81 1.96
CA ASN A 67 2.34 9.16 2.91
C ASN A 67 1.37 10.17 3.53
N ARG A 68 0.08 10.00 3.27
CA ARG A 68 -1.03 10.78 3.89
C ARG A 68 -1.71 10.07 5.05
N GLY A 69 -1.27 8.86 5.41
CA GLY A 69 -1.83 8.07 6.50
C GLY A 69 -2.87 7.03 6.06
N GLU A 70 -3.63 7.25 5.03
CA GLU A 70 -4.53 6.29 4.38
C GLU A 70 -4.16 5.97 2.93
N TYR A 71 -3.14 6.66 2.43
CA TYR A 71 -2.62 6.62 1.06
C TYR A 71 -1.10 6.69 1.09
N LEU A 72 -0.42 5.82 0.34
CA LEU A 72 1.03 5.77 0.26
C LEU A 72 1.47 5.51 -1.17
N GLN A 73 2.40 6.33 -1.65
CA GLN A 73 3.18 6.08 -2.87
C GLN A 73 4.62 5.76 -2.49
N LEU A 74 5.23 4.84 -3.26
CA LEU A 74 6.63 4.48 -3.23
C LEU A 74 7.21 4.64 -4.64
N TYR A 75 8.23 5.48 -4.80
CA TYR A 75 8.80 5.83 -6.10
C TYR A 75 10.28 6.19 -5.99
N LYS A 76 10.95 6.37 -7.12
CA LYS A 76 12.31 6.92 -7.16
C LYS A 76 12.29 8.37 -7.61
N ALA A 77 13.25 9.16 -7.15
CA ALA A 77 13.36 10.58 -7.47
C ALA A 77 13.40 10.86 -9.00
N ASN A 78 13.98 9.93 -9.77
CA ASN A 78 14.08 10.06 -11.24
C ASN A 78 12.86 9.53 -12.01
N TRP A 79 11.78 9.11 -11.34
CA TRP A 79 10.57 8.57 -11.97
C TRP A 79 9.54 9.63 -12.33
N HIS A 80 9.95 10.89 -12.40
CA HIS A 80 9.08 12.04 -12.76
C HIS A 80 7.84 12.20 -11.88
N ASN A 81 7.97 11.91 -10.58
CA ASN A 81 6.85 11.97 -9.63
C ASN A 81 6.79 13.30 -8.85
N GLU A 82 7.24 14.42 -9.44
CA GLU A 82 7.39 15.72 -8.78
C GLU A 82 6.07 16.26 -8.22
N ASN A 83 4.96 16.03 -8.92
CA ASN A 83 3.61 16.43 -8.49
C ASN A 83 2.77 15.24 -8.03
N GLN A 84 3.39 14.12 -7.68
CA GLN A 84 2.72 12.87 -7.33
C GLN A 84 1.90 12.26 -8.47
N GLY A 85 2.18 12.65 -9.70
CA GLY A 85 1.48 12.22 -10.91
C GLY A 85 2.35 11.45 -11.90
N GLY A 86 3.59 11.11 -11.52
CA GLY A 86 4.52 10.34 -12.37
C GLY A 86 4.39 8.83 -12.21
N ILE A 87 5.51 8.13 -12.19
CA ILE A 87 5.55 6.68 -12.02
C ILE A 87 5.73 6.34 -10.55
N HIS A 88 4.84 5.50 -10.01
CA HIS A 88 4.89 5.08 -8.61
C HIS A 88 4.18 3.76 -8.36
N PHE A 89 4.54 3.10 -7.26
CA PHE A 89 3.77 2.04 -6.64
C PHE A 89 2.87 2.65 -5.57
N GLU A 90 1.62 2.17 -5.48
CA GLU A 90 0.61 2.82 -4.66
C GLU A 90 -0.27 1.82 -3.92
N THR A 91 -0.72 2.23 -2.75
CA THR A 91 -1.81 1.59 -2.00
C THR A 91 -2.58 2.62 -1.19
N TYR A 92 -3.88 2.40 -1.03
CA TYR A 92 -4.73 3.25 -0.22
C TYR A 92 -5.88 2.48 0.43
N ILE A 93 -6.30 2.95 1.62
CA ILE A 93 -7.42 2.39 2.38
C ILE A 93 -8.24 3.55 2.90
N GLU A 94 -9.14 4.02 2.07
CA GLU A 94 -10.07 5.11 2.35
C GLU A 94 -11.48 4.57 2.64
N ALA A 95 -12.47 5.44 2.82
CA ALA A 95 -13.83 5.05 3.12
C ALA A 95 -14.45 4.03 2.13
N PRO A 96 -14.27 4.15 0.80
CA PRO A 96 -14.75 3.14 -0.14
C PRO A 96 -14.14 1.76 0.10
N GLN A 97 -12.81 1.69 0.32
CA GLN A 97 -12.08 0.43 0.54
C GLN A 97 -12.51 -0.27 1.82
N ILE A 98 -12.81 0.51 2.87
CA ILE A 98 -13.36 -0.02 4.13
C ILE A 98 -14.75 -0.62 3.90
N LYS A 99 -15.60 0.07 3.15
CA LYS A 99 -16.95 -0.40 2.81
C LYS A 99 -16.92 -1.66 1.95
N GLU A 100 -16.02 -1.71 0.99
CA GLU A 100 -15.83 -2.85 0.07
C GLU A 100 -15.06 -4.01 0.71
N LYS A 101 -14.50 -3.81 1.91
CA LYS A 101 -13.61 -4.75 2.59
C LYS A 101 -12.43 -5.21 1.70
N ALA A 102 -11.98 -4.32 0.80
CA ALA A 102 -10.89 -4.58 -0.13
C ALA A 102 -10.12 -3.29 -0.46
N PHE A 103 -8.83 -3.42 -0.77
CA PHE A 103 -7.98 -2.29 -1.13
C PHE A 103 -7.04 -2.66 -2.27
N PRO A 104 -6.61 -1.68 -3.10
CA PRO A 104 -5.70 -1.93 -4.20
C PRO A 104 -4.24 -1.88 -3.76
N ILE A 105 -3.43 -2.65 -4.47
CA ILE A 105 -1.98 -2.48 -4.61
C ILE A 105 -1.74 -2.33 -6.10
N CYS A 106 -1.17 -1.22 -6.54
CA CYS A 106 -1.04 -0.90 -7.95
C CYS A 106 0.28 -0.23 -8.32
N MET A 107 0.55 -0.20 -9.60
CA MET A 107 1.55 0.63 -10.23
C MET A 107 0.87 1.56 -11.21
N HIS A 108 1.17 2.84 -11.11
CA HIS A 108 0.67 3.89 -11.99
C HIS A 108 1.78 4.54 -12.80
N ALA A 109 1.41 5.11 -13.94
CA ALA A 109 2.15 6.12 -14.67
C ALA A 109 1.13 7.19 -15.03
N GLU A 110 1.19 8.33 -14.38
CA GLU A 110 0.23 9.42 -14.52
C GLU A 110 0.72 10.52 -15.47
N ASP A 111 0.03 11.64 -15.50
CA ASP A 111 0.22 12.69 -16.50
C ASP A 111 1.62 13.32 -16.50
N ASP A 112 2.33 13.32 -15.36
CA ASP A 112 3.71 13.82 -15.26
C ASP A 112 4.74 12.86 -15.87
N CYS A 113 4.34 11.62 -16.20
CA CYS A 113 5.21 10.65 -16.87
C CYS A 113 5.43 11.07 -18.34
N PRO A 114 6.68 11.31 -18.76
CA PRO A 114 6.97 11.60 -20.15
C PRO A 114 6.49 10.48 -21.07
N SER A 115 5.75 10.86 -22.14
CA SER A 115 5.23 9.89 -23.11
C SER A 115 4.49 8.71 -22.44
N GLN A 116 3.60 8.99 -21.49
CA GLN A 116 2.93 8.02 -20.61
C GLN A 116 2.52 6.72 -21.33
N GLN A 117 1.83 6.82 -22.46
CA GLN A 117 1.36 5.65 -23.19
C GLN A 117 2.51 4.80 -23.76
N LEU A 118 3.55 5.46 -24.29
CA LEU A 118 4.73 4.77 -24.78
C LEU A 118 5.50 4.10 -23.65
N PHE A 119 5.65 4.79 -22.51
CA PHE A 119 6.24 4.20 -21.31
C PHE A 119 5.48 2.93 -20.89
N MET A 120 4.14 3.03 -20.75
CA MET A 120 3.32 1.89 -20.34
C MET A 120 3.44 0.71 -21.31
N GLN A 121 3.46 0.98 -22.61
CA GLN A 121 3.67 -0.05 -23.63
C GLN A 121 5.04 -0.72 -23.45
N LYS A 122 6.12 0.06 -23.41
CA LYS A 122 7.49 -0.44 -23.23
C LYS A 122 7.67 -1.23 -21.95
N PHE A 123 7.14 -0.72 -20.86
CA PHE A 123 7.18 -1.40 -19.57
C PHE A 123 6.44 -2.75 -19.62
N LEU A 124 5.25 -2.82 -20.23
CA LEU A 124 4.50 -4.07 -20.36
C LEU A 124 5.14 -5.06 -21.33
N GLU A 125 5.87 -4.60 -22.35
CA GLU A 125 6.71 -5.46 -23.19
C GLU A 125 7.83 -6.14 -22.37
N ILE A 126 8.39 -5.42 -21.37
CA ILE A 126 9.50 -5.91 -20.53
C ILE A 126 8.99 -6.80 -19.37
N GLU A 127 8.00 -6.33 -18.63
CA GLU A 127 7.59 -6.92 -17.33
C GLU A 127 6.20 -7.58 -17.35
N GLY A 128 5.45 -7.42 -18.41
CA GLY A 128 4.06 -7.88 -18.47
C GLY A 128 3.88 -9.37 -18.21
N ASP A 129 4.76 -10.22 -18.76
CA ASP A 129 4.71 -11.67 -18.51
C ASP A 129 5.02 -12.01 -17.06
N ARG A 130 6.01 -11.34 -16.48
CA ARG A 130 6.37 -11.52 -15.07
C ARG A 130 5.23 -11.12 -14.13
N ILE A 131 4.57 -9.98 -14.40
CA ILE A 131 3.44 -9.52 -13.60
C ILE A 131 2.28 -10.53 -13.66
N ARG A 132 1.96 -11.07 -14.85
CA ARG A 132 0.90 -12.08 -15.02
C ARG A 132 1.16 -13.39 -14.28
N GLN A 133 2.41 -13.72 -13.98
CA GLN A 133 2.78 -14.88 -13.17
C GLN A 133 2.58 -14.64 -11.66
N TRP A 134 2.46 -13.39 -11.21
CA TRP A 134 2.23 -13.08 -9.80
C TRP A 134 0.78 -13.33 -9.40
N LYS A 135 0.60 -14.09 -8.35
CA LYS A 135 -0.75 -14.47 -7.88
C LYS A 135 -1.62 -13.23 -7.60
N GLY A 136 -2.72 -13.11 -8.32
CA GLY A 136 -3.73 -12.07 -8.12
C GLY A 136 -3.41 -10.72 -8.76
N TYR A 137 -2.22 -10.54 -9.33
CA TYR A 137 -1.92 -9.37 -10.14
C TYR A 137 -2.51 -9.50 -11.55
N ARG A 138 -2.89 -8.36 -12.11
CA ARG A 138 -3.30 -8.24 -13.50
C ARG A 138 -2.67 -7.00 -14.13
N THR A 139 -2.27 -7.10 -15.39
CA THR A 139 -1.94 -5.95 -16.21
C THR A 139 -3.23 -5.25 -16.62
N VAL A 140 -3.26 -3.92 -16.57
CA VAL A 140 -4.41 -3.09 -16.97
C VAL A 140 -4.08 -2.36 -18.26
N GLY A 141 -2.99 -1.59 -18.29
CA GLY A 141 -2.50 -0.87 -19.48
C GLY A 141 -3.52 0.13 -20.04
N LYS A 142 -4.43 0.64 -19.21
CA LYS A 142 -5.47 1.59 -19.61
C LYS A 142 -5.59 2.71 -18.59
N GLY A 143 -5.75 3.93 -19.08
CA GLY A 143 -5.66 5.12 -18.23
C GLY A 143 -4.24 5.25 -17.70
N TYR A 144 -4.08 5.46 -16.41
CA TYR A 144 -2.80 5.58 -15.73
C TYR A 144 -2.35 4.29 -14.99
N THR A 145 -3.23 3.30 -14.87
CA THR A 145 -2.91 2.05 -14.15
C THR A 145 -2.22 1.06 -15.07
N ILE A 146 -1.01 0.65 -14.71
CA ILE A 146 -0.22 -0.34 -15.45
C ILE A 146 -0.56 -1.75 -14.98
N CYS A 147 -0.48 -1.98 -13.69
CA CYS A 147 -0.88 -3.25 -13.09
C CYS A 147 -1.49 -3.02 -11.71
N GLN A 148 -2.30 -3.98 -11.28
CA GLN A 148 -2.94 -3.91 -9.97
C GLN A 148 -3.31 -5.29 -9.42
N ARG A 149 -3.46 -5.33 -8.11
CA ARG A 149 -4.05 -6.43 -7.35
C ARG A 149 -5.06 -5.87 -6.35
N SER A 150 -6.22 -6.51 -6.20
CA SER A 150 -7.14 -6.23 -5.10
C SER A 150 -6.85 -7.17 -3.94
N MET A 151 -6.71 -6.61 -2.74
CA MET A 151 -6.43 -7.35 -1.51
C MET A 151 -7.63 -7.28 -0.57
N PRO A 152 -8.02 -8.39 0.09
CA PRO A 152 -9.05 -8.33 1.12
C PRO A 152 -8.55 -7.50 2.30
N LEU A 153 -9.39 -6.58 2.79
CA LEU A 153 -9.07 -5.76 3.96
C LEU A 153 -9.27 -6.62 5.23
N ASN A 154 -8.16 -6.99 5.83
CA ASN A 154 -8.10 -7.64 7.12
C ASN A 154 -7.00 -6.96 7.93
N PHE A 155 -7.35 -6.39 9.08
CA PHE A 155 -6.42 -5.64 9.93
C PHE A 155 -5.36 -6.53 10.60
N LYS A 156 -5.64 -7.83 10.72
CA LYS A 156 -4.64 -8.79 11.22
C LYS A 156 -3.47 -8.84 10.24
N ASN A 157 -2.29 -8.48 10.72
CA ASN A 157 -1.04 -8.44 9.95
C ASN A 157 -1.10 -7.52 8.70
N LEU A 158 -1.97 -6.49 8.68
CA LEU A 158 -2.14 -5.61 7.53
C LEU A 158 -0.83 -4.91 7.15
N GLU A 159 -0.09 -4.37 8.13
CA GLU A 159 1.21 -3.72 7.91
C GLU A 159 2.20 -4.67 7.20
N GLN A 160 2.31 -5.91 7.68
CA GLN A 160 3.21 -6.90 7.10
C GLN A 160 2.80 -7.24 5.66
N ARG A 161 1.51 -7.41 5.40
CA ARG A 161 0.99 -7.70 4.06
C ARG A 161 1.24 -6.55 3.08
N LEU A 162 1.01 -5.30 3.51
CA LEU A 162 1.33 -4.11 2.72
C LEU A 162 2.82 -4.05 2.39
N TYR A 163 3.68 -4.30 3.38
CA TYR A 163 5.12 -4.35 3.19
C TYR A 163 5.54 -5.40 2.15
N GLU A 164 4.99 -6.61 2.24
CA GLU A 164 5.29 -7.71 1.32
C GLU A 164 4.88 -7.38 -0.12
N GLU A 165 3.70 -6.79 -0.30
CA GLU A 165 3.19 -6.40 -1.61
C GLU A 165 4.00 -5.25 -2.24
N LEU A 166 4.33 -4.20 -1.48
CA LEU A 166 5.17 -3.12 -1.97
C LEU A 166 6.59 -3.61 -2.27
N ASN A 167 7.14 -4.49 -1.44
CA ASN A 167 8.42 -5.14 -1.71
C ASN A 167 8.37 -6.07 -2.95
N GLN A 168 7.20 -6.63 -3.28
CA GLN A 168 7.00 -7.38 -4.51
C GLN A 168 6.98 -6.44 -5.72
N LEU A 169 6.23 -5.34 -5.67
CA LEU A 169 6.17 -4.34 -6.74
C LEU A 169 7.55 -3.68 -6.98
N ARG A 170 8.30 -3.38 -5.92
CA ARG A 170 9.64 -2.83 -6.03
C ARG A 170 10.57 -3.64 -6.96
N LYS A 171 10.36 -4.95 -7.08
CA LYS A 171 11.15 -5.79 -7.99
C LYS A 171 10.96 -5.45 -9.47
N LEU A 172 10.00 -4.58 -9.79
CA LEU A 172 9.79 -4.05 -11.15
C LEU A 172 10.68 -2.84 -11.46
N GLU A 173 11.42 -2.33 -10.47
CA GLU A 173 12.34 -1.19 -10.64
C GLU A 173 13.23 -1.30 -11.89
N PRO A 174 13.95 -2.43 -12.15
CA PRO A 174 14.79 -2.53 -13.34
C PRO A 174 14.02 -2.39 -14.65
N GLY A 175 12.78 -2.86 -14.68
CA GLY A 175 11.88 -2.72 -15.83
C GLY A 175 11.44 -1.27 -16.05
N VAL A 176 11.17 -0.53 -14.95
CA VAL A 176 10.87 0.91 -15.02
C VAL A 176 12.05 1.69 -15.61
N GLU A 177 13.26 1.45 -15.08
CA GLU A 177 14.47 2.12 -15.54
C GLU A 177 14.78 1.81 -17.02
N LEU A 178 14.56 0.57 -17.45
CA LEU A 178 14.76 0.18 -18.84
C LEU A 178 13.72 0.81 -19.77
N ALA A 179 12.46 0.85 -19.36
CA ALA A 179 11.39 1.48 -20.13
C ALA A 179 11.62 3.00 -20.28
N LEU A 180 12.02 3.68 -19.20
CA LEU A 180 12.35 5.12 -19.24
C LEU A 180 13.52 5.44 -20.19
N ARG A 181 14.56 4.60 -20.20
CA ARG A 181 15.71 4.78 -21.12
C ARG A 181 15.35 4.54 -22.59
N SER A 182 14.20 3.93 -22.85
CA SER A 182 13.74 3.58 -24.20
C SER A 182 12.77 4.62 -24.79
N LEU A 183 12.48 5.71 -24.03
CA LEU A 183 11.66 6.84 -24.47
C LEU A 183 12.51 7.86 -25.26
#